data_907bf753005c4a78d82dffb434cc770d
#
_entry.id   907bf753005c4a78d82dffb434cc770d
#
_cell.length_a   1.000
_cell.length_b   1.000
_cell.length_c   1.000
_cell.angle_alpha   90.00
_cell.angle_beta   90.00
_cell.angle_gamma   90.00
#
_symmetry.space_group_name_H-M   'P 1'
#
loop_
_entity.id
_entity.type
_entity.pdbx_description
1 polymer ?
#
loop_
_entity_poly.entity_id
_entity_poly.type
_entity_poly.pdbx_seq_one_letter_code
_entity_poly.pdbx_strand_id
1 'polypeptide(L)'
;MHDSLKKVRFSIKPSMIEKGRSLELARTLPVHPLTYQELPFDPEYSQYAGRLTTEKLSNATPDEMYWKTRQELILRHTGEYPYEVSGPDALKLLQKIFPRDISKVNVGRCSYQFACYHDGGMITDGLLLRIEENKFWFA
;
A
#
# COMPACT_ATOMS: atom_id res chain seq x y z
N MET A 1 11.54 -19.13 7.64
CA MET A 1 10.99 -17.85 7.13
C MET A 1 11.59 -17.42 5.79
N HIS A 2 12.85 -17.71 5.52
CA HIS A 2 13.55 -17.27 4.31
C HIS A 2 13.19 -18.05 3.03
N ASP A 3 12.85 -19.34 3.12
CA ASP A 3 12.60 -20.20 1.96
C ASP A 3 11.22 -20.02 1.32
N SER A 4 10.20 -19.71 2.11
CA SER A 4 8.85 -19.47 1.59
C SER A 4 8.76 -18.18 0.78
N LEU A 5 9.50 -17.13 1.18
CA LEU A 5 9.56 -15.88 0.42
C LEU A 5 10.33 -16.01 -0.90
N LYS A 6 11.31 -16.92 -0.97
CA LYS A 6 11.99 -17.23 -2.23
C LYS A 6 11.05 -17.94 -3.23
N LYS A 7 10.16 -18.81 -2.73
CA LYS A 7 9.14 -19.47 -3.58
C LYS A 7 8.14 -18.48 -4.18
N VAL A 8 7.73 -17.45 -3.42
CA VAL A 8 6.82 -16.41 -3.95
C VAL A 8 7.43 -15.65 -5.12
N ARG A 9 8.74 -15.36 -5.07
CA ARG A 9 9.42 -14.67 -6.17
C ARG A 9 9.46 -15.45 -7.48
N PHE A 10 9.29 -16.78 -7.42
CA PHE A 10 9.44 -17.66 -8.58
C PHE A 10 8.14 -18.35 -9.01
N SER A 11 7.08 -18.29 -8.23
CA SER A 11 5.80 -18.91 -8.57
C SER A 11 4.83 -17.94 -9.24
N ILE A 12 5.32 -17.23 -10.26
CA ILE A 12 4.47 -16.38 -11.09
C ILE A 12 3.71 -17.28 -12.04
N LYS A 13 2.38 -17.23 -11.94
CA LYS A 13 1.52 -18.03 -12.81
C LYS A 13 1.64 -17.61 -14.28
N PRO A 14 1.47 -18.54 -15.22
CA PRO A 14 1.41 -18.23 -16.65
C PRO A 14 0.42 -17.11 -17.00
N SER A 15 -0.69 -16.99 -16.28
CA SER A 15 -1.68 -15.93 -16.46
C SER A 15 -1.15 -14.51 -16.27
N MET A 16 -0.07 -14.34 -15.50
CA MET A 16 0.59 -13.03 -15.35
C MET A 16 1.45 -12.69 -16.59
N ILE A 17 1.96 -13.71 -17.28
CA ILE A 17 2.71 -13.55 -18.53
C ILE A 17 1.75 -13.21 -19.67
N GLU A 18 0.60 -13.86 -19.73
CA GLU A 18 -0.45 -13.62 -20.74
C GLU A 18 -1.03 -12.19 -20.64
N LYS A 19 -1.02 -11.59 -19.47
CA LYS A 19 -1.40 -10.16 -19.28
C LYS A 19 -0.29 -9.16 -19.68
N GLY A 20 0.78 -9.60 -20.35
CA GLY A 20 1.86 -8.75 -20.84
C GLY A 20 2.79 -8.20 -19.75
N ARG A 21 2.76 -8.76 -18.54
CA ARG A 21 3.67 -8.39 -17.45
C ARG A 21 4.97 -9.18 -17.57
N SER A 22 6.11 -8.49 -17.59
CA SER A 22 7.38 -9.18 -17.71
C SER A 22 7.74 -9.95 -16.44
N LEU A 23 8.27 -11.14 -16.61
CA LEU A 23 8.75 -11.99 -15.52
C LEU A 23 9.85 -11.31 -14.70
N GLU A 24 10.65 -10.47 -15.34
CA GLU A 24 11.72 -9.71 -14.72
C GLU A 24 11.18 -8.64 -13.78
N LEU A 25 10.14 -7.92 -14.19
CA LEU A 25 9.50 -6.91 -13.34
C LEU A 25 8.97 -7.54 -12.05
N ALA A 26 8.32 -8.69 -12.14
CA ALA A 26 7.80 -9.39 -10.99
C ALA A 26 8.90 -9.93 -10.05
N ARG A 27 10.08 -10.26 -10.58
CA ARG A 27 11.24 -10.68 -9.76
C ARG A 27 11.84 -9.55 -8.93
N THR A 28 11.71 -8.32 -9.39
CA THR A 28 12.27 -7.14 -8.72
C THR A 28 11.31 -6.48 -7.74
N LEU A 29 10.02 -6.79 -7.80
CA LEU A 29 9.03 -6.21 -6.92
C LEU A 29 9.12 -6.79 -5.50
N PRO A 30 9.15 -5.96 -4.47
CA PRO A 30 9.08 -6.43 -3.10
C PRO A 30 7.72 -7.05 -2.81
N VAL A 31 7.73 -8.07 -1.94
CA VAL A 31 6.53 -8.75 -1.45
C VAL A 31 6.21 -8.30 -0.03
N HIS A 32 4.94 -8.36 0.33
CA HIS A 32 4.53 -8.08 1.70
C HIS A 32 5.03 -9.17 2.67
N PRO A 33 5.43 -8.84 3.91
CA PRO A 33 5.89 -9.84 4.88
C PRO A 33 4.89 -10.95 5.17
N LEU A 34 3.58 -10.69 5.05
CA LEU A 34 2.52 -11.68 5.28
C LEU A 34 2.16 -12.52 4.04
N THR A 35 2.80 -12.30 2.90
CA THR A 35 2.52 -13.03 1.67
C THR A 35 2.64 -14.56 1.82
N TYR A 36 3.48 -15.03 2.77
CA TYR A 36 3.60 -16.45 3.06
C TYR A 36 2.28 -17.09 3.56
N GLN A 37 1.39 -16.31 4.16
CA GLN A 37 0.07 -16.77 4.62
C GLN A 37 -0.90 -17.03 3.47
N GLU A 38 -0.65 -16.42 2.32
CA GLU A 38 -1.51 -16.53 1.13
C GLU A 38 -1.12 -17.69 0.24
N LEU A 39 0.14 -18.15 0.32
CA LEU A 39 0.68 -19.20 -0.54
C LEU A 39 -0.15 -20.49 -0.59
N PRO A 40 -0.75 -20.99 0.52
CA PRO A 40 -1.59 -22.18 0.49
C PRO A 40 -2.86 -22.02 -0.36
N PHE A 41 -3.27 -20.79 -0.65
CA PHE A 41 -4.50 -20.46 -1.38
C PHE A 41 -4.26 -20.07 -2.84
N ASP A 42 -3.10 -20.46 -3.40
CA ASP A 42 -2.77 -20.29 -4.80
C ASP A 42 -3.01 -18.85 -5.32
N PRO A 43 -2.29 -17.86 -4.78
CA PRO A 43 -2.56 -16.45 -5.02
C PRO A 43 -2.25 -16.03 -6.45
N GLU A 44 -3.12 -15.21 -7.02
CA GLU A 44 -2.85 -14.41 -8.20
C GLU A 44 -2.38 -13.02 -7.77
N TYR A 45 -1.27 -12.55 -8.35
CA TYR A 45 -0.67 -11.27 -7.99
C TYR A 45 -0.81 -10.24 -9.10
N SER A 46 -0.99 -8.99 -8.70
CA SER A 46 -0.83 -7.81 -9.54
C SER A 46 0.24 -6.88 -8.95
N GLN A 47 0.48 -5.78 -9.63
CA GLN A 47 1.35 -4.73 -9.12
C GLN A 47 0.51 -3.54 -8.68
N TYR A 48 0.77 -3.06 -7.46
CA TYR A 48 0.23 -1.83 -6.94
C TYR A 48 1.30 -1.11 -6.09
N ALA A 49 1.42 0.21 -6.25
CA ALA A 49 2.38 1.04 -5.52
C ALA A 49 3.82 0.47 -5.46
N GLY A 50 4.29 -0.14 -6.56
CA GLY A 50 5.63 -0.71 -6.65
C GLY A 50 5.84 -2.04 -5.91
N ARG A 51 4.76 -2.70 -5.49
CA ARG A 51 4.79 -4.02 -4.82
C ARG A 51 3.94 -5.05 -5.54
N LEU A 52 4.22 -6.33 -5.27
CA LEU A 52 3.29 -7.39 -5.56
C LEU A 52 2.13 -7.33 -4.56
N THR A 53 0.93 -7.25 -5.10
CA THR A 53 -0.32 -7.21 -4.33
C THR A 53 -1.18 -8.39 -4.74
N THR A 54 -1.78 -9.06 -3.77
CA THR A 54 -2.69 -10.17 -4.02
C THR A 54 -3.99 -9.65 -4.62
N GLU A 55 -4.33 -10.17 -5.78
CA GLU A 55 -5.54 -9.82 -6.51
C GLU A 55 -6.66 -10.83 -6.25
N LYS A 56 -6.29 -12.11 -6.13
CA LYS A 56 -7.23 -13.20 -5.95
C LYS A 56 -6.61 -14.35 -5.17
N LEU A 57 -7.45 -15.05 -4.41
CA LEU A 57 -7.12 -16.28 -3.71
C LEU A 57 -8.10 -17.37 -4.16
N SER A 58 -7.63 -18.63 -4.22
CA SER A 58 -8.46 -19.76 -4.65
C SER A 58 -9.50 -20.22 -3.62
N ASN A 59 -9.36 -19.78 -2.37
CA ASN A 59 -10.20 -20.22 -1.25
C ASN A 59 -11.48 -19.40 -1.06
N ALA A 60 -11.72 -18.38 -1.88
CA ALA A 60 -12.92 -17.56 -1.81
C ALA A 60 -13.24 -16.90 -3.15
N THR A 61 -14.50 -16.77 -3.44
CA THR A 61 -15.02 -15.99 -4.57
C THR A 61 -14.97 -14.48 -4.25
N PRO A 62 -15.00 -13.59 -5.26
CA PRO A 62 -15.09 -12.15 -5.02
C PRO A 62 -16.28 -11.75 -4.14
N ASP A 63 -17.44 -12.39 -4.31
CA ASP A 63 -18.64 -12.11 -3.53
C ASP A 63 -18.46 -12.54 -2.06
N GLU A 64 -17.90 -13.72 -1.81
CA GLU A 64 -17.59 -14.16 -0.45
C GLU A 64 -16.60 -13.21 0.24
N MET A 65 -15.55 -12.76 -0.47
CA MET A 65 -14.60 -11.80 0.06
C MET A 65 -15.24 -10.44 0.35
N TYR A 66 -16.14 -9.99 -0.53
CA TYR A 66 -16.89 -8.75 -0.30
C TYR A 66 -17.73 -8.83 0.98
N TRP A 67 -18.50 -9.91 1.14
CA TRP A 67 -19.38 -10.05 2.31
C TRP A 67 -18.60 -10.28 3.61
N LYS A 68 -17.51 -11.03 3.58
CA LYS A 68 -16.60 -11.14 4.72
C LYS A 68 -16.05 -9.80 5.17
N THR A 69 -15.64 -8.96 4.22
CA THR A 69 -15.16 -7.60 4.52
C THR A 69 -16.21 -6.73 5.22
N ARG A 70 -17.49 -6.99 4.96
CA ARG A 70 -18.63 -6.24 5.53
C ARG A 70 -19.10 -6.79 6.87
N GLN A 71 -18.95 -8.05 7.11
CA GLN A 71 -19.61 -8.77 8.22
C GLN A 71 -18.61 -9.30 9.26
N GLU A 72 -17.34 -9.44 8.89
CA GLU A 72 -16.31 -10.06 9.73
C GLU A 72 -15.11 -9.13 9.87
N LEU A 73 -14.22 -9.46 10.82
CA LEU A 73 -12.90 -8.85 10.91
C LEU A 73 -11.96 -9.54 9.91
N ILE A 74 -11.43 -8.78 8.98
CA ILE A 74 -10.43 -9.25 8.04
C ILE A 74 -9.14 -8.42 8.12
N LEU A 75 -8.01 -9.05 7.82
CA LEU A 75 -6.75 -8.38 7.60
C LEU A 75 -6.47 -8.34 6.10
N ARG A 76 -6.36 -7.14 5.56
CA ARG A 76 -5.91 -6.91 4.18
C ARG A 76 -4.62 -6.11 4.18
N HIS A 77 -3.60 -6.63 3.53
CA HIS A 77 -2.41 -5.85 3.26
C HIS A 77 -2.54 -5.11 1.92
N THR A 78 -1.94 -3.93 1.84
CA THR A 78 -1.86 -3.11 0.63
C THR A 78 -0.42 -2.92 0.20
N GLY A 79 -0.20 -2.37 -1.00
CA GLY A 79 1.13 -2.01 -1.48
C GLY A 79 1.64 -0.67 -0.95
N GLU A 80 0.83 0.07 -0.21
CA GLU A 80 1.16 1.41 0.25
C GLU A 80 2.25 1.40 1.32
N TYR A 81 3.08 2.45 1.29
CA TYR A 81 4.15 2.67 2.25
C TYR A 81 3.81 3.88 3.10
N PRO A 82 3.57 3.71 4.39
CA PRO A 82 3.45 4.86 5.28
C PRO A 82 4.82 5.49 5.47
N TYR A 83 4.88 6.81 5.33
CA TYR A 83 6.05 7.63 5.64
C TYR A 83 5.81 8.36 6.95
N GLU A 84 6.75 8.24 7.87
CA GLU A 84 6.74 9.02 9.11
C GLU A 84 7.52 10.33 8.91
N VAL A 85 6.91 11.44 9.28
CA VAL A 85 7.53 12.75 9.38
C VAL A 85 7.39 13.21 10.82
N SER A 86 8.52 13.35 11.52
CA SER A 86 8.53 13.70 12.93
C SER A 86 9.59 14.74 13.26
N GLY A 87 9.39 15.48 14.35
CA GLY A 87 10.29 16.50 14.84
C GLY A 87 9.70 17.92 14.84
N PRO A 88 10.41 18.91 15.41
CA PRO A 88 9.88 20.26 15.65
C PRO A 88 9.48 21.00 14.38
N ASP A 89 10.08 20.68 13.25
CA ASP A 89 9.77 21.30 11.95
C ASP A 89 8.87 20.44 11.05
N ALA A 90 8.33 19.32 11.54
CA ALA A 90 7.49 18.41 10.76
C ALA A 90 6.29 19.13 10.13
N LEU A 91 5.56 19.93 10.90
CA LEU A 91 4.42 20.70 10.42
C LEU A 91 4.82 21.71 9.32
N LYS A 92 5.94 22.40 9.51
CA LYS A 92 6.45 23.35 8.52
C LYS A 92 6.83 22.68 7.21
N LEU A 93 7.46 21.51 7.28
CA LEU A 93 7.82 20.72 6.11
C LEU A 93 6.57 20.29 5.35
N LEU A 94 5.62 19.69 6.05
CA LEU A 94 4.37 19.20 5.43
C LEU A 94 3.55 20.34 4.82
N GLN A 95 3.55 21.54 5.44
CA GLN A 95 2.87 22.70 4.91
C GLN A 95 3.49 23.23 3.61
N LYS A 96 4.77 22.93 3.35
CA LYS A 96 5.42 23.24 2.07
C LYS A 96 5.11 22.21 0.97
N ILE A 97 4.78 20.99 1.37
CA ILE A 97 4.53 19.88 0.44
C ILE A 97 3.06 19.86 0.01
N PHE A 98 2.16 20.08 0.97
CA PHE A 98 0.73 19.96 0.76
C PHE A 98 0.05 21.33 0.66
N PRO A 99 -0.85 21.54 -0.32
CA PRO A 99 -1.53 22.80 -0.51
C PRO A 99 -2.59 23.12 0.54
N ARG A 100 -3.09 22.10 1.24
CA ARG A 100 -4.05 22.30 2.34
C ARG A 100 -3.35 22.75 3.61
N ASP A 101 -4.08 23.49 4.44
CA ASP A 101 -3.61 23.92 5.77
C ASP A 101 -3.54 22.71 6.73
N ILE A 102 -2.33 22.20 6.92
CA ILE A 102 -2.05 21.02 7.75
C ILE A 102 -2.23 21.36 9.25
N SER A 103 -2.12 22.63 9.64
CA SER A 103 -2.31 23.04 11.04
C SER A 103 -3.71 22.72 11.56
N LYS A 104 -4.70 22.63 10.66
CA LYS A 104 -6.10 22.30 10.98
C LYS A 104 -6.35 20.80 11.19
N VAL A 105 -5.37 19.95 10.94
CA VAL A 105 -5.47 18.51 11.23
C VAL A 105 -5.16 18.31 12.71
N ASN A 106 -6.17 18.01 13.50
CA ASN A 106 -6.01 17.74 14.93
C ASN A 106 -5.28 16.41 15.18
N VAL A 107 -4.60 16.30 16.32
CA VAL A 107 -4.00 15.04 16.78
C VAL A 107 -5.07 13.93 16.84
N GLY A 108 -4.75 12.74 16.35
CA GLY A 108 -5.68 11.61 16.23
C GLY A 108 -6.66 11.72 15.05
N ARG A 109 -6.47 12.68 14.14
CA ARG A 109 -7.29 12.84 12.93
C ARG A 109 -6.44 12.66 11.67
N CYS A 110 -7.13 12.41 10.58
CA CYS A 110 -6.52 12.35 9.26
C CYS A 110 -7.19 13.32 8.29
N SER A 111 -6.47 13.66 7.23
CA SER A 111 -6.95 14.47 6.12
C SER A 111 -6.36 13.98 4.82
N TYR A 112 -7.19 13.90 3.78
CA TYR A 112 -6.72 13.55 2.44
C TYR A 112 -5.93 14.71 1.84
N GLN A 113 -4.74 14.42 1.34
CA GLN A 113 -3.78 15.40 0.84
C GLN A 113 -3.31 15.07 -0.56
N PHE A 114 -2.85 16.10 -1.26
CA PHE A 114 -2.19 15.99 -2.55
C PHE A 114 -0.81 16.64 -2.45
N ALA A 115 0.23 15.95 -2.89
CA ALA A 115 1.52 16.58 -3.13
C ALA A 115 1.59 17.03 -4.59
N CYS A 116 2.02 18.25 -4.82
CA CYS A 116 2.04 18.85 -6.16
C CYS A 116 3.44 19.35 -6.53
N TYR A 117 3.71 19.35 -7.83
CA TYR A 117 4.81 20.11 -8.41
C TYR A 117 4.52 21.61 -8.39
N HIS A 118 5.53 22.42 -8.69
CA HIS A 118 5.40 23.88 -8.72
C HIS A 118 4.44 24.39 -9.80
N ASP A 119 4.23 23.62 -10.85
CA ASP A 119 3.28 23.91 -11.93
C ASP A 119 1.84 23.44 -11.62
N GLY A 120 1.63 22.84 -10.45
CA GLY A 120 0.35 22.30 -10.01
C GLY A 120 0.06 20.87 -10.45
N GLY A 121 0.97 20.23 -11.18
CA GLY A 121 0.86 18.82 -11.52
C GLY A 121 0.93 17.94 -10.25
N MET A 122 0.07 16.92 -10.15
CA MET A 122 0.03 16.03 -9.01
C MET A 122 1.22 15.07 -9.01
N ILE A 123 1.94 15.00 -7.90
CA ILE A 123 3.00 14.03 -7.65
C ILE A 123 2.41 12.73 -7.08
N THR A 124 1.61 12.87 -6.03
CA THR A 124 0.94 11.77 -5.33
C THR A 124 -0.18 12.32 -4.48
N ASP A 125 -1.05 11.42 -4.03
CA ASP A 125 -2.12 11.70 -3.09
C ASP A 125 -2.13 10.64 -1.98
N GLY A 126 -2.82 10.91 -0.87
CA GLY A 126 -2.90 9.99 0.23
C GLY A 126 -3.51 10.59 1.50
N LEU A 127 -3.52 9.79 2.54
CA LEU A 127 -4.00 10.19 3.86
C LEU A 127 -2.85 10.66 4.73
N LEU A 128 -2.96 11.89 5.23
CA LEU A 128 -2.08 12.42 6.26
C LEU A 128 -2.75 12.25 7.62
N LEU A 129 -2.13 11.46 8.49
CA LEU A 129 -2.58 11.22 9.86
C LEU A 129 -1.69 12.02 10.80
N ARG A 130 -2.28 12.80 11.72
CA ARG A 130 -1.52 13.43 12.78
C ARG A 130 -1.54 12.55 14.02
N ILE A 131 -0.44 11.87 14.30
CA ILE A 131 -0.33 10.89 15.39
C ILE A 131 -0.09 11.60 16.73
N GLU A 132 0.82 12.58 16.72
CA GLU A 132 1.18 13.43 17.86
C GLU A 132 1.34 14.88 17.39
N GLU A 133 1.64 15.79 18.29
CA GLU A 133 1.81 17.22 17.98
C GLU A 133 2.76 17.45 16.80
N ASN A 134 3.91 16.78 16.81
CA ASN A 134 4.97 16.90 15.81
C ASN A 134 5.30 15.56 15.11
N LYS A 135 4.31 14.69 14.98
CA LYS A 135 4.46 13.38 14.37
C LYS A 135 3.29 13.08 13.44
N PHE A 136 3.62 12.80 12.21
CA PHE A 136 2.66 12.55 11.13
C PHE A 136 3.02 11.28 10.38
N TRP A 137 2.01 10.59 9.90
CA TRP A 137 2.13 9.54 8.91
C TRP A 137 1.40 9.93 7.64
N PHE A 138 2.02 9.66 6.51
CA PHE A 138 1.41 9.85 5.20
C PHE A 138 1.42 8.51 4.45
N ALA A 139 0.26 8.03 3.96
CA ALA A 139 0.06 6.78 3.24
C ALA A 139 -0.91 6.95 2.05
#